data_2a17b94b9d053e6e1a37cae2091ec66e
#
_entry.id   2a17b94b9d053e6e1a37cae2091ec66e
#
_cell.length_a   1.000
_cell.length_b   1.000
_cell.length_c   1.000
_cell.angle_alpha   90.00
_cell.angle_beta   90.00
_cell.angle_gamma   90.00
#
_symmetry.space_group_name_H-M   'P 1'
#
loop_
_entity.id
_entity.type
_entity.pdbx_description
1 polymer ?
#
loop_
_entity_poly.entity_id
_entity_poly.type
_entity_poly.pdbx_seq_one_letter_code
_entity_poly.pdbx_strand_id
1 'polypeptide(L)'
;WMEQCVDHCHRMLTETFGVDPLEITYVENPWCGGGNAGAAVEVIVGGLELATLVFMDMEEHPEGDVELKGDRYRTMPLQIIDTGYGLERFCWAAAGTPTIYEAIYPETVAWLKELSGFDSVANRWPSLDLDNLLSEMSRLNGIMNIEAGVDGEMLVNIFLQRLEARGVSVTAEQFSAITEPLANIYAIPDHLHALCNMLGDGLVPSNAKAGYLARMLARRVLRMRDELSVDV
;
A
#
# COMPACT_ATOMS: atom_id res chain seq x y z
N TRP A 1 -18.87 -14.43 -18.06
CA TRP A 1 -18.07 -14.83 -16.91
C TRP A 1 -17.47 -13.60 -16.20
N MET A 2 -16.95 -12.60 -16.92
CA MET A 2 -16.42 -11.37 -16.37
C MET A 2 -17.51 -10.56 -15.63
N GLU A 3 -18.63 -10.28 -16.28
CA GLU A 3 -19.76 -9.53 -15.69
C GLU A 3 -20.28 -10.15 -14.39
N GLN A 4 -20.38 -11.49 -14.34
CA GLN A 4 -20.81 -12.19 -13.12
C GLN A 4 -19.81 -11.96 -11.96
N CYS A 5 -18.50 -11.96 -12.22
CA CYS A 5 -17.50 -11.73 -11.19
C CYS A 5 -17.57 -10.30 -10.67
N VAL A 6 -17.75 -9.32 -11.56
CA VAL A 6 -17.94 -7.91 -11.18
C VAL A 6 -19.23 -7.75 -10.36
N ASP A 7 -20.35 -8.39 -10.79
CA ASP A 7 -21.61 -8.37 -10.03
C ASP A 7 -21.47 -8.98 -8.64
N HIS A 8 -20.78 -10.11 -8.51
CA HIS A 8 -20.50 -10.72 -7.21
C HIS A 8 -19.69 -9.81 -6.31
N CYS A 9 -18.65 -9.17 -6.83
CA CYS A 9 -17.86 -8.20 -6.08
C CYS A 9 -18.71 -7.00 -5.66
N HIS A 10 -19.48 -6.43 -6.58
CA HIS A 10 -20.39 -5.32 -6.31
C HIS A 10 -21.39 -5.64 -5.19
N ARG A 11 -22.05 -6.79 -5.27
CA ARG A 11 -23.00 -7.23 -4.26
C ARG A 11 -22.33 -7.50 -2.90
N MET A 12 -21.14 -8.07 -2.90
CA MET A 12 -20.38 -8.25 -1.66
C MET A 12 -20.11 -6.89 -0.98
N LEU A 13 -19.66 -5.89 -1.74
CA LEU A 13 -19.41 -4.55 -1.21
C LEU A 13 -20.68 -3.87 -0.72
N THR A 14 -21.75 -3.91 -1.50
CA THR A 14 -22.98 -3.16 -1.19
C THR A 14 -23.90 -3.89 -0.20
N GLU A 15 -24.14 -5.21 -0.39
CA GLU A 15 -25.08 -5.97 0.42
C GLU A 15 -24.45 -6.52 1.71
N THR A 16 -23.15 -6.89 1.69
CA THR A 16 -22.48 -7.49 2.85
C THR A 16 -21.72 -6.46 3.68
N PHE A 17 -20.95 -5.59 3.02
CA PHE A 17 -20.16 -4.57 3.71
C PHE A 17 -20.90 -3.22 3.86
N GLY A 18 -22.02 -3.03 3.19
CA GLY A 18 -22.84 -1.82 3.30
C GLY A 18 -22.22 -0.57 2.67
N VAL A 19 -21.33 -0.75 1.69
CA VAL A 19 -20.73 0.37 0.95
C VAL A 19 -21.79 1.01 0.06
N ASP A 20 -21.89 2.35 0.09
CA ASP A 20 -22.76 3.08 -0.83
C ASP A 20 -22.31 2.83 -2.28
N PRO A 21 -23.17 2.36 -3.18
CA PRO A 21 -22.83 2.17 -4.58
C PRO A 21 -22.21 3.41 -5.26
N LEU A 22 -22.52 4.61 -4.80
CA LEU A 22 -21.98 5.87 -5.32
C LEU A 22 -20.50 6.10 -4.95
N GLU A 23 -20.00 5.40 -3.92
CA GLU A 23 -18.62 5.46 -3.50
C GLU A 23 -17.72 4.46 -4.26
N ILE A 24 -18.32 3.57 -5.06
CA ILE A 24 -17.58 2.53 -5.78
C ILE A 24 -17.23 3.03 -7.20
N THR A 25 -15.95 2.98 -7.51
CA THR A 25 -15.43 3.28 -8.85
C THR A 25 -14.77 2.03 -9.41
N TYR A 26 -15.06 1.72 -10.67
CA TYR A 26 -14.43 0.64 -11.43
C TYR A 26 -13.50 1.24 -12.48
N VAL A 27 -12.24 0.80 -12.47
CA VAL A 27 -11.22 1.26 -13.44
C VAL A 27 -10.73 0.06 -14.24
N GLU A 28 -10.90 0.11 -15.56
CA GLU A 28 -10.35 -0.90 -16.45
C GLU A 28 -8.84 -0.69 -16.60
N ASN A 29 -8.07 -1.72 -16.28
CA ASN A 29 -6.62 -1.72 -16.39
C ASN A 29 -6.12 -3.12 -16.77
N PRO A 30 -5.99 -3.44 -18.08
CA PRO A 30 -5.58 -4.76 -18.53
C PRO A 30 -4.31 -5.24 -17.84
N TRP A 31 -4.32 -6.51 -17.42
CA TRP A 31 -3.25 -7.15 -16.67
C TRP A 31 -2.48 -8.15 -17.54
N CYS A 32 -1.16 -8.24 -17.30
CA CYS A 32 -0.32 -9.29 -17.83
C CYS A 32 0.78 -9.65 -16.85
N GLY A 33 1.09 -10.95 -16.76
CA GLY A 33 2.13 -11.48 -15.88
C GLY A 33 2.18 -13.00 -15.93
N GLY A 34 3.36 -13.57 -15.64
CA GLY A 34 3.52 -15.04 -15.59
C GLY A 34 3.21 -15.79 -16.88
N GLY A 35 3.28 -15.11 -18.04
CA GLY A 35 2.95 -15.70 -19.34
C GLY A 35 1.46 -15.66 -19.69
N ASN A 36 0.61 -15.01 -18.89
CA ASN A 36 -0.82 -14.83 -19.14
C ASN A 36 -1.20 -13.36 -19.19
N ALA A 37 -2.31 -13.06 -19.84
CA ALA A 37 -2.86 -11.71 -19.89
C ALA A 37 -4.39 -11.74 -20.03
N GLY A 38 -5.01 -10.58 -19.80
CA GLY A 38 -6.43 -10.40 -20.01
C GLY A 38 -6.96 -9.08 -19.48
N ALA A 39 -8.27 -8.91 -19.58
CA ALA A 39 -8.95 -7.77 -19.00
C ALA A 39 -8.81 -7.78 -17.46
N ALA A 40 -8.73 -6.60 -16.87
CA ALA A 40 -8.81 -6.49 -15.41
C ALA A 40 -9.57 -5.21 -15.03
N VAL A 41 -10.18 -5.27 -13.84
CA VAL A 41 -10.93 -4.17 -13.25
C VAL A 41 -10.44 -3.94 -11.82
N GLU A 42 -9.94 -2.76 -11.56
CA GLU A 42 -9.65 -2.27 -10.23
C GLU A 42 -10.93 -1.76 -9.57
N VAL A 43 -11.18 -2.17 -8.34
CA VAL A 43 -12.37 -1.81 -7.56
C VAL A 43 -11.95 -0.85 -6.46
N ILE A 44 -12.36 0.40 -6.59
CA ILE A 44 -11.94 1.52 -5.75
C ILE A 44 -13.14 2.02 -4.94
N VAL A 45 -12.95 2.19 -3.64
CA VAL A 45 -13.95 2.75 -2.73
C VAL A 45 -13.35 3.95 -2.01
N GLY A 46 -13.99 5.11 -2.15
CA GLY A 46 -13.50 6.35 -1.54
C GLY A 46 -12.08 6.74 -1.94
N GLY A 47 -11.61 6.29 -3.11
CA GLY A 47 -10.24 6.52 -3.60
C GLY A 47 -9.23 5.43 -3.19
N LEU A 48 -9.63 4.43 -2.41
CA LEU A 48 -8.80 3.28 -2.04
C LEU A 48 -9.13 2.07 -2.90
N GLU A 49 -8.14 1.53 -3.63
CA GLU A 49 -8.28 0.25 -4.33
C GLU A 49 -8.41 -0.89 -3.33
N LEU A 50 -9.58 -1.54 -3.28
CA LEU A 50 -9.85 -2.67 -2.40
C LEU A 50 -9.61 -4.02 -3.05
N ALA A 51 -9.82 -4.11 -4.37
CA ALA A 51 -9.68 -5.35 -5.11
C ALA A 51 -9.26 -5.09 -6.57
N THR A 52 -8.63 -6.10 -7.15
CA THR A 52 -8.38 -6.19 -8.59
C THR A 52 -8.97 -7.50 -9.09
N LEU A 53 -9.90 -7.41 -10.03
CA LEU A 53 -10.55 -8.55 -10.68
C LEU A 53 -9.86 -8.80 -12.01
N VAL A 54 -9.09 -9.88 -12.14
CA VAL A 54 -8.33 -10.22 -13.33
C VAL A 54 -9.01 -11.35 -14.08
N PHE A 55 -9.13 -11.21 -15.39
CA PHE A 55 -9.82 -12.13 -16.30
C PHE A 55 -8.86 -12.57 -17.40
N MET A 56 -8.11 -13.67 -17.15
CA MET A 56 -7.10 -14.13 -18.10
C MET A 56 -7.72 -15.08 -19.12
N ASP A 57 -7.62 -14.71 -20.38
CA ASP A 57 -8.04 -15.51 -21.54
C ASP A 57 -7.00 -15.44 -22.68
N MET A 58 -5.79 -14.96 -22.36
CA MET A 58 -4.68 -14.87 -23.30
C MET A 58 -3.41 -15.49 -22.72
N GLU A 59 -2.60 -16.09 -23.58
CA GLU A 59 -1.25 -16.62 -23.28
C GLU A 59 -0.19 -15.89 -24.09
N GLU A 60 0.99 -15.72 -23.50
CA GLU A 60 2.15 -15.14 -24.18
C GLU A 60 2.59 -16.04 -25.34
N HIS A 61 2.73 -15.43 -26.53
CA HIS A 61 3.13 -16.16 -27.74
C HIS A 61 3.85 -15.21 -28.72
N PRO A 62 5.02 -15.62 -29.28
CA PRO A 62 5.79 -14.78 -30.20
C PRO A 62 5.01 -14.29 -31.44
N GLU A 63 4.06 -15.08 -31.91
CA GLU A 63 3.19 -14.78 -33.04
C GLU A 63 1.80 -14.30 -32.60
N GLY A 64 1.64 -13.87 -31.36
CA GLY A 64 0.39 -13.34 -30.84
C GLY A 64 -0.06 -12.08 -31.57
N ASP A 65 -1.35 -11.89 -31.72
CA ASP A 65 -1.99 -10.76 -32.41
C ASP A 65 -2.32 -9.59 -31.49
N VAL A 66 -2.25 -9.79 -30.16
CA VAL A 66 -2.46 -8.75 -29.15
C VAL A 66 -1.11 -8.35 -28.56
N GLU A 67 -0.84 -7.04 -28.51
CA GLU A 67 0.34 -6.49 -27.83
C GLU A 67 -0.11 -5.81 -26.52
N LEU A 68 0.47 -6.22 -25.39
CA LEU A 68 0.19 -5.64 -24.07
C LEU A 68 1.50 -5.48 -23.28
N LYS A 69 1.78 -4.25 -22.87
CA LYS A 69 2.97 -3.87 -22.06
C LYS A 69 4.32 -4.32 -22.67
N GLY A 70 4.39 -4.47 -24.01
CA GLY A 70 5.60 -4.82 -24.74
C GLY A 70 5.73 -6.29 -25.12
N ASP A 71 4.87 -7.18 -24.60
CA ASP A 71 4.82 -8.59 -24.93
C ASP A 71 3.63 -8.92 -25.83
N ARG A 72 3.72 -10.03 -26.58
CA ARG A 72 2.68 -10.47 -27.50
C ARG A 72 1.92 -11.64 -26.95
N TYR A 73 0.59 -11.58 -27.09
CA TYR A 73 -0.35 -12.58 -26.58
C TYR A 73 -1.29 -13.05 -27.67
N ARG A 74 -1.79 -14.28 -27.51
CA ARG A 74 -2.90 -14.85 -28.29
C ARG A 74 -3.99 -15.35 -27.37
N THR A 75 -5.22 -15.37 -27.86
CA THR A 75 -6.35 -15.94 -27.12
C THR A 75 -6.13 -17.42 -26.84
N MET A 76 -6.40 -17.84 -25.61
CA MET A 76 -6.43 -19.23 -25.18
C MET A 76 -7.87 -19.71 -24.92
N PRO A 77 -8.17 -21.02 -25.04
CA PRO A 77 -9.51 -21.55 -24.80
C PRO A 77 -9.92 -21.52 -23.33
N LEU A 78 -8.95 -21.40 -22.43
CA LEU A 78 -9.18 -21.38 -20.98
C LEU A 78 -9.52 -19.97 -20.53
N GLN A 79 -10.56 -19.82 -19.70
CA GLN A 79 -10.95 -18.60 -19.03
C GLN A 79 -10.61 -18.71 -17.54
N ILE A 80 -9.77 -17.84 -17.04
CA ILE A 80 -9.28 -17.87 -15.67
C ILE A 80 -9.73 -16.58 -14.98
N ILE A 81 -10.35 -16.71 -13.81
CA ILE A 81 -10.59 -15.58 -12.91
C ILE A 81 -9.55 -15.65 -11.80
N ASP A 82 -8.74 -14.61 -11.70
CA ASP A 82 -7.76 -14.41 -10.63
C ASP A 82 -8.06 -13.07 -9.94
N THR A 83 -8.59 -13.14 -8.72
CA THR A 83 -9.01 -11.94 -8.00
C THR A 83 -8.10 -11.69 -6.81
N GLY A 84 -7.54 -10.48 -6.74
CA GLY A 84 -6.81 -10.00 -5.58
C GLY A 84 -7.70 -9.10 -4.71
N TYR A 85 -7.98 -9.53 -3.48
CA TYR A 85 -8.65 -8.70 -2.48
C TYR A 85 -7.65 -8.28 -1.41
N GLY A 86 -7.48 -6.98 -1.22
CA GLY A 86 -6.56 -6.45 -0.20
C GLY A 86 -7.19 -6.52 1.18
N LEU A 87 -7.05 -7.65 1.90
CA LEU A 87 -7.64 -7.83 3.22
C LEU A 87 -7.28 -6.68 4.17
N GLU A 88 -6.04 -6.27 4.19
CA GLU A 88 -5.54 -5.16 5.01
C GLU A 88 -6.17 -3.82 4.61
N ARG A 89 -6.43 -3.63 3.31
CA ARG A 89 -7.11 -2.43 2.80
C ARG A 89 -8.58 -2.39 3.23
N PHE A 90 -9.26 -3.54 3.26
CA PHE A 90 -10.60 -3.65 3.84
C PHE A 90 -10.62 -3.32 5.33
N CYS A 91 -9.65 -3.83 6.09
CA CYS A 91 -9.50 -3.50 7.50
C CYS A 91 -9.28 -1.99 7.70
N TRP A 92 -8.43 -1.39 6.87
CA TRP A 92 -8.17 0.05 6.93
C TRP A 92 -9.40 0.89 6.59
N ALA A 93 -10.10 0.56 5.50
CA ALA A 93 -11.34 1.23 5.12
C ALA A 93 -12.41 1.13 6.23
N ALA A 94 -12.52 -0.02 6.88
CA ALA A 94 -13.47 -0.24 7.99
C ALA A 94 -13.06 0.49 9.28
N ALA A 95 -11.76 0.55 9.60
CA ALA A 95 -11.24 1.20 10.79
C ALA A 95 -11.25 2.73 10.67
N GLY A 96 -11.12 3.29 9.45
CA GLY A 96 -11.06 4.73 9.22
C GLY A 96 -9.85 5.43 9.84
N THR A 97 -8.77 4.69 10.13
CA THR A 97 -7.54 5.26 10.69
C THR A 97 -6.77 6.07 9.65
N PRO A 98 -5.93 7.04 10.05
CA PRO A 98 -5.13 7.86 9.13
C PRO A 98 -4.23 7.02 8.22
N THR A 99 -3.69 5.90 8.73
CA THR A 99 -2.85 4.98 7.96
C THR A 99 -3.28 3.53 8.13
N ILE A 100 -2.95 2.70 7.13
CA ILE A 100 -3.21 1.25 7.16
C ILE A 100 -2.49 0.57 8.32
N TYR A 101 -1.32 1.05 8.73
CA TYR A 101 -0.50 0.45 9.78
C TYR A 101 -1.17 0.55 11.15
N GLU A 102 -1.90 1.63 11.41
CA GLU A 102 -2.70 1.81 12.63
C GLU A 102 -3.94 0.91 12.66
N ALA A 103 -4.46 0.54 11.49
CA ALA A 103 -5.55 -0.42 11.40
C ALA A 103 -5.09 -1.87 11.63
N ILE A 104 -3.90 -2.23 11.12
CA ILE A 104 -3.44 -3.64 11.11
C ILE A 104 -2.57 -3.97 12.32
N TYR A 105 -1.74 -3.01 12.78
CA TYR A 105 -0.80 -3.20 13.89
C TYR A 105 -1.01 -2.19 15.03
N PRO A 106 -2.26 -1.97 15.51
CA PRO A 106 -2.57 -0.86 16.42
C PRO A 106 -1.72 -0.91 17.70
N GLU A 107 -1.57 -2.09 18.31
CA GLU A 107 -0.81 -2.25 19.54
C GLU A 107 0.69 -2.06 19.34
N THR A 108 1.24 -2.62 18.28
CA THR A 108 2.68 -2.51 17.96
C THR A 108 3.07 -1.10 17.58
N VAL A 109 2.24 -0.42 16.80
CA VAL A 109 2.45 0.99 16.43
C VAL A 109 2.39 1.90 17.66
N ALA A 110 1.39 1.70 18.53
CA ALA A 110 1.28 2.46 19.78
C ALA A 110 2.50 2.24 20.67
N TRP A 111 2.92 1.00 20.83
CA TRP A 111 4.11 0.64 21.62
C TRP A 111 5.40 1.24 21.06
N LEU A 112 5.60 1.22 19.73
CA LEU A 112 6.78 1.83 19.09
C LEU A 112 6.76 3.36 19.21
N LYS A 113 5.59 4.01 19.10
CA LYS A 113 5.44 5.45 19.37
C LYS A 113 5.87 5.82 20.79
N GLU A 114 5.44 5.04 21.76
CA GLU A 114 5.82 5.22 23.18
C GLU A 114 7.33 5.04 23.37
N LEU A 115 7.89 3.90 22.94
CA LEU A 115 9.31 3.58 23.12
C LEU A 115 10.26 4.56 22.42
N SER A 116 9.89 5.03 21.23
CA SER A 116 10.69 6.00 20.48
C SER A 116 10.56 7.44 20.99
N GLY A 117 9.64 7.68 21.93
CA GLY A 117 9.33 9.03 22.39
C GLY A 117 8.67 9.91 21.34
N PHE A 118 8.05 9.33 20.32
CA PHE A 118 7.42 10.04 19.21
C PHE A 118 6.40 11.08 19.66
N ASP A 119 5.61 10.79 20.70
CA ASP A 119 4.62 11.73 21.24
C ASP A 119 5.26 13.02 21.77
N SER A 120 6.49 12.93 22.28
CA SER A 120 7.25 14.11 22.70
C SER A 120 7.66 14.96 21.51
N VAL A 121 7.89 14.38 20.34
CA VAL A 121 8.19 15.11 19.09
C VAL A 121 6.93 15.78 18.57
N ALA A 122 5.82 15.07 18.51
CA ALA A 122 4.54 15.60 18.06
C ALA A 122 4.06 16.76 18.94
N ASN A 123 4.24 16.65 20.27
CA ASN A 123 3.86 17.68 21.24
C ASN A 123 4.68 18.98 21.17
N ARG A 124 5.76 19.02 20.38
CA ARG A 124 6.49 20.29 20.12
C ARG A 124 5.65 21.31 19.36
N TRP A 125 4.66 20.84 18.62
CA TRP A 125 3.78 21.67 17.80
C TRP A 125 2.30 21.42 18.14
N PRO A 126 1.82 21.88 19.32
CA PRO A 126 0.47 21.60 19.78
C PRO A 126 -0.64 22.22 18.92
N SER A 127 -0.29 23.15 18.04
CA SER A 127 -1.22 23.74 17.07
C SER A 127 -1.35 22.92 15.77
N LEU A 128 -0.51 21.92 15.58
CA LEU A 128 -0.55 21.05 14.40
C LEU A 128 -1.50 19.89 14.66
N ASP A 129 -2.55 19.81 13.84
CA ASP A 129 -3.45 18.65 13.83
C ASP A 129 -2.76 17.48 13.11
N LEU A 130 -2.17 16.58 13.90
CA LEU A 130 -1.40 15.44 13.40
C LEU A 130 -2.27 14.46 12.64
N ASP A 131 -3.48 14.16 13.13
CA ASP A 131 -4.39 13.20 12.48
C ASP A 131 -4.85 13.73 11.12
N ASN A 132 -5.16 15.02 11.04
CA ASN A 132 -5.49 15.65 9.78
C ASN A 132 -4.28 15.67 8.81
N LEU A 133 -3.08 15.97 9.30
CA LEU A 133 -1.86 15.91 8.50
C LEU A 133 -1.65 14.51 7.90
N LEU A 134 -1.71 13.46 8.71
CA LEU A 134 -1.51 12.08 8.28
C LEU A 134 -2.60 11.61 7.31
N SER A 135 -3.86 11.98 7.56
CA SER A 135 -4.98 11.67 6.68
C SER A 135 -4.83 12.33 5.30
N GLU A 136 -4.46 13.62 5.26
CA GLU A 136 -4.24 14.31 3.99
C GLU A 136 -2.99 13.83 3.26
N MET A 137 -1.93 13.43 3.98
CA MET A 137 -0.77 12.77 3.40
C MET A 137 -1.15 11.44 2.75
N SER A 138 -1.95 10.61 3.42
CA SER A 138 -2.42 9.32 2.87
C SER A 138 -3.24 9.52 1.60
N ARG A 139 -4.15 10.51 1.59
CA ARG A 139 -4.91 10.86 0.38
C ARG A 139 -4.02 11.35 -0.75
N LEU A 140 -3.02 12.19 -0.45
CA LEU A 140 -2.07 12.67 -1.46
C LEU A 140 -1.26 11.54 -2.05
N ASN A 141 -0.78 10.59 -1.24
CA ASN A 141 -0.07 9.40 -1.72
C ASN A 141 -0.91 8.58 -2.70
N GLY A 142 -2.21 8.44 -2.46
CA GLY A 142 -3.12 7.70 -3.33
C GLY A 142 -3.39 8.34 -4.70
N ILE A 143 -3.25 9.68 -4.80
CA ILE A 143 -3.54 10.42 -6.04
C ILE A 143 -2.29 10.98 -6.73
N MET A 144 -1.12 10.90 -6.07
CA MET A 144 0.13 11.38 -6.65
C MET A 144 0.77 10.31 -7.53
N ASN A 145 0.95 10.62 -8.80
CA ASN A 145 1.82 9.84 -9.65
C ASN A 145 3.28 10.28 -9.40
N ILE A 146 4.01 9.51 -8.62
CA ILE A 146 5.41 9.80 -8.27
C ILE A 146 6.29 9.06 -9.28
N GLU A 147 6.94 9.83 -10.15
CA GLU A 147 7.88 9.26 -11.11
C GLU A 147 9.13 8.73 -10.41
N ALA A 148 9.64 7.59 -10.88
CA ALA A 148 10.88 7.02 -10.37
C ALA A 148 12.05 7.97 -10.64
N GLY A 149 12.80 8.32 -9.59
CA GLY A 149 13.99 9.21 -9.70
C GLY A 149 13.74 10.67 -9.31
N VAL A 150 12.55 11.00 -8.80
CA VAL A 150 12.33 12.32 -8.19
C VAL A 150 13.20 12.45 -6.92
N ASP A 151 13.93 13.56 -6.83
CA ASP A 151 14.75 13.86 -5.65
C ASP A 151 13.89 14.04 -4.39
N GLY A 152 14.40 13.55 -3.25
CA GLY A 152 13.67 13.56 -1.98
C GLY A 152 13.24 14.97 -1.53
N GLU A 153 14.10 15.98 -1.71
CA GLU A 153 13.76 17.37 -1.38
C GLU A 153 12.64 17.91 -2.28
N MET A 154 12.69 17.59 -3.57
CA MET A 154 11.65 17.97 -4.52
C MET A 154 10.31 17.32 -4.15
N LEU A 155 10.34 16.05 -3.75
CA LEU A 155 9.15 15.33 -3.32
C LEU A 155 8.51 15.97 -2.07
N VAL A 156 9.32 16.29 -1.07
CA VAL A 156 8.86 17.02 0.14
C VAL A 156 8.21 18.35 -0.24
N ASN A 157 8.83 19.13 -1.12
CA ASN A 157 8.26 20.42 -1.54
C ASN A 157 6.92 20.26 -2.26
N ILE A 158 6.76 19.22 -3.11
CA ILE A 158 5.49 18.91 -3.76
C ILE A 158 4.42 18.56 -2.72
N PHE A 159 4.76 17.74 -1.72
CA PHE A 159 3.84 17.40 -0.64
C PHE A 159 3.41 18.65 0.14
N LEU A 160 4.34 19.49 0.56
CA LEU A 160 4.05 20.72 1.32
C LEU A 160 3.10 21.66 0.55
N GLN A 161 3.36 21.88 -0.74
CA GLN A 161 2.48 22.71 -1.58
C GLN A 161 1.06 22.14 -1.68
N ARG A 162 0.94 20.83 -1.83
CA ARG A 162 -0.37 20.15 -1.94
C ARG A 162 -1.11 20.13 -0.60
N LEU A 163 -0.40 19.94 0.51
CA LEU A 163 -0.97 20.04 1.86
C LEU A 163 -1.51 21.45 2.14
N GLU A 164 -0.74 22.47 1.79
CA GLU A 164 -1.17 23.87 1.94
C GLU A 164 -2.43 24.17 1.10
N ALA A 165 -2.50 23.67 -0.13
CA ALA A 165 -3.69 23.80 -0.98
C ALA A 165 -4.93 23.11 -0.39
N ARG A 166 -4.75 22.19 0.54
CA ARG A 166 -5.82 21.49 1.29
C ARG A 166 -6.08 22.07 2.68
N GLY A 167 -5.43 23.18 3.00
CA GLY A 167 -5.60 23.88 4.27
C GLY A 167 -4.75 23.31 5.42
N VAL A 168 -3.79 22.43 5.13
CA VAL A 168 -2.83 21.90 6.11
C VAL A 168 -1.52 22.65 5.98
N SER A 169 -1.26 23.59 6.90
CA SER A 169 -0.01 24.35 6.94
C SER A 169 1.00 23.63 7.81
N VAL A 170 2.10 23.20 7.20
CA VAL A 170 3.22 22.52 7.87
C VAL A 170 4.54 22.96 7.26
N THR A 171 5.54 23.22 8.09
CA THR A 171 6.89 23.55 7.60
C THR A 171 7.65 22.29 7.21
N ALA A 172 8.71 22.43 6.40
CA ALA A 172 9.57 21.31 6.03
C ALA A 172 10.21 20.64 7.27
N GLU A 173 10.61 21.43 8.27
CA GLU A 173 11.14 20.94 9.53
C GLU A 173 10.11 20.08 10.29
N GLN A 174 8.88 20.58 10.44
CA GLN A 174 7.79 19.84 11.09
C GLN A 174 7.47 18.57 10.33
N PHE A 175 7.36 18.66 9.01
CA PHE A 175 7.07 17.53 8.14
C PHE A 175 8.11 16.41 8.30
N SER A 176 9.41 16.71 8.15
CA SER A 176 10.47 15.71 8.29
C SER A 176 10.55 15.14 9.70
N ALA A 177 10.48 16.00 10.74
CA ALA A 177 10.55 15.55 12.14
C ALA A 177 9.39 14.61 12.54
N ILE A 178 8.25 14.69 11.85
CA ILE A 178 7.10 13.80 12.08
C ILE A 178 7.18 12.58 11.18
N THR A 179 7.47 12.75 9.89
CA THR A 179 7.36 11.66 8.90
C THR A 179 8.52 10.68 8.95
N GLU A 180 9.74 11.13 9.24
CA GLU A 180 10.91 10.26 9.31
C GLU A 180 10.79 9.17 10.41
N PRO A 181 10.49 9.51 11.69
CA PRO A 181 10.29 8.47 12.69
C PRO A 181 9.05 7.63 12.42
N LEU A 182 7.95 8.20 11.91
CA LEU A 182 6.75 7.43 11.57
C LEU A 182 7.00 6.41 10.46
N ALA A 183 7.81 6.73 9.47
CA ALA A 183 8.18 5.77 8.41
C ALA A 183 8.83 4.52 9.00
N ASN A 184 9.71 4.68 9.99
CA ASN A 184 10.34 3.55 10.69
C ASN A 184 9.36 2.82 11.61
N ILE A 185 8.53 3.56 12.37
CA ILE A 185 7.49 2.99 13.26
C ILE A 185 6.52 2.11 12.47
N TYR A 186 6.11 2.51 11.28
CA TYR A 186 5.21 1.74 10.44
C TYR A 186 5.90 0.59 9.70
N ALA A 187 7.13 0.78 9.24
CA ALA A 187 7.83 -0.24 8.48
C ALA A 187 8.34 -1.40 9.35
N ILE A 188 8.64 -1.17 10.62
CA ILE A 188 9.12 -2.23 11.53
C ILE A 188 8.11 -3.38 11.66
N PRO A 189 6.84 -3.16 12.08
CA PRO A 189 5.87 -4.25 12.21
C PRO A 189 5.57 -4.95 10.89
N ASP A 190 5.49 -4.23 9.79
CA ASP A 190 5.28 -4.78 8.45
C ASP A 190 6.42 -5.72 8.03
N HIS A 191 7.67 -5.25 8.17
CA HIS A 191 8.83 -6.06 7.85
C HIS A 191 9.00 -7.26 8.80
N LEU A 192 8.68 -7.10 10.09
CA LEU A 192 8.70 -8.20 11.06
C LEU A 192 7.63 -9.23 10.74
N HIS A 193 6.42 -8.82 10.37
CA HIS A 193 5.35 -9.73 9.96
C HIS A 193 5.80 -10.60 8.76
N ALA A 194 6.30 -9.95 7.71
CA ALA A 194 6.83 -10.67 6.55
C ALA A 194 7.98 -11.62 6.92
N LEU A 195 8.93 -11.14 7.73
CA LEU A 195 10.07 -11.93 8.17
C LEU A 195 9.66 -13.14 9.02
N CYS A 196 8.73 -12.98 9.96
CA CYS A 196 8.22 -14.06 10.79
C CYS A 196 7.57 -15.17 9.94
N ASN A 197 6.75 -14.79 8.96
CA ASN A 197 6.15 -15.77 8.04
C ASN A 197 7.23 -16.50 7.22
N MET A 198 8.18 -15.76 6.64
CA MET A 198 9.27 -16.37 5.86
C MET A 198 10.09 -17.37 6.70
N LEU A 199 10.45 -17.00 7.94
CA LEU A 199 11.19 -17.87 8.85
C LEU A 199 10.34 -19.06 9.32
N GLY A 200 9.03 -18.83 9.57
CA GLY A 200 8.08 -19.88 9.94
C GLY A 200 7.93 -20.96 8.87
N ASP A 201 7.96 -20.56 7.60
CA ASP A 201 7.97 -21.47 6.44
C ASP A 201 9.33 -22.16 6.21
N GLY A 202 10.30 -21.95 7.10
CA GLY A 202 11.61 -22.58 7.05
C GLY A 202 12.63 -21.89 6.14
N LEU A 203 12.35 -20.67 5.69
CA LEU A 203 13.29 -19.90 4.89
C LEU A 203 14.45 -19.40 5.75
N VAL A 204 15.68 -19.80 5.43
CA VAL A 204 16.88 -19.36 6.12
C VAL A 204 17.46 -18.10 5.47
N PRO A 205 17.73 -17.02 6.23
CA PRO A 205 18.41 -15.83 5.70
C PRO A 205 19.78 -16.19 5.08
N SER A 206 19.99 -15.75 3.84
CA SER A 206 21.19 -16.08 3.07
C SER A 206 21.59 -14.95 2.13
N ASN A 207 22.60 -15.19 1.29
CA ASN A 207 23.09 -14.21 0.30
C ASN A 207 22.41 -14.33 -1.07
N ALA A 208 21.46 -15.25 -1.25
CA ALA A 208 20.85 -15.52 -2.56
C ALA A 208 19.33 -15.76 -2.46
N LYS A 209 18.65 -15.46 -3.58
CA LYS A 209 17.21 -15.74 -3.79
C LYS A 209 16.35 -15.20 -2.62
N ALA A 210 15.31 -15.98 -2.24
CA ALA A 210 14.39 -15.60 -1.17
C ALA A 210 15.08 -15.42 0.20
N GLY A 211 16.15 -16.18 0.49
CA GLY A 211 16.94 -16.00 1.72
C GLY A 211 17.64 -14.64 1.81
N TYR A 212 18.01 -14.04 0.66
CA TYR A 212 18.53 -12.68 0.63
C TYR A 212 17.48 -11.65 1.03
N LEU A 213 16.23 -11.84 0.62
CA LEU A 213 15.13 -10.96 1.01
C LEU A 213 14.92 -11.00 2.53
N ALA A 214 14.86 -12.18 3.13
CA ALA A 214 14.73 -12.32 4.58
C ALA A 214 15.89 -11.64 5.33
N ARG A 215 17.13 -11.83 4.85
CA ARG A 215 18.31 -11.16 5.41
C ARG A 215 18.23 -9.64 5.27
N MET A 216 17.74 -9.15 4.13
CA MET A 216 17.58 -7.71 3.88
C MET A 216 16.54 -7.11 4.83
N LEU A 217 15.38 -7.76 5.00
CA LEU A 217 14.34 -7.32 5.93
C LEU A 217 14.86 -7.25 7.37
N ALA A 218 15.53 -8.31 7.84
CA ALA A 218 16.12 -8.32 9.18
C ALA A 218 17.10 -7.15 9.40
N ARG A 219 17.98 -6.88 8.43
CA ARG A 219 18.92 -5.74 8.52
C ARG A 219 18.21 -4.39 8.49
N ARG A 220 17.12 -4.26 7.73
CA ARG A 220 16.31 -3.04 7.71
C ARG A 220 15.65 -2.78 9.05
N VAL A 221 15.05 -3.80 9.65
CA VAL A 221 14.42 -3.70 10.98
C VAL A 221 15.45 -3.25 12.02
N LEU A 222 16.63 -3.88 12.06
CA LEU A 222 17.69 -3.50 13.00
C LEU A 222 18.14 -2.05 12.81
N ARG A 223 18.32 -1.60 11.57
CA ARG A 223 18.67 -0.20 11.28
C ARG A 223 17.58 0.77 11.72
N MET A 224 16.31 0.50 11.37
CA MET A 224 15.18 1.35 11.76
C MET A 224 15.02 1.44 13.28
N ARG A 225 15.25 0.32 14.01
CA ARG A 225 15.30 0.29 15.47
C ARG A 225 16.38 1.24 16.01
N ASP A 226 17.59 1.16 15.45
CA ASP A 226 18.71 2.01 15.87
C ASP A 226 18.44 3.48 15.57
N GLU A 227 17.84 3.81 14.41
CA GLU A 227 17.42 5.17 14.05
C GLU A 227 16.34 5.72 14.99
N LEU A 228 15.43 4.88 15.48
CA LEU A 228 14.44 5.26 16.49
C LEU A 228 15.02 5.31 17.91
N SER A 229 16.27 4.89 18.13
CA SER A 229 16.90 4.75 19.44
C SER A 229 16.10 3.85 20.40
N VAL A 230 15.42 2.84 19.88
CA VAL A 230 14.64 1.88 20.66
C VAL A 230 15.54 0.71 21.05
N ASP A 231 15.67 0.48 22.36
CA ASP A 231 16.45 -0.61 22.93
C ASP A 231 15.51 -1.77 23.29
N VAL A 232 15.46 -2.80 22.45
CA VAL A 232 14.64 -4.03 22.58
C VAL A 232 15.46 -5.25 22.24
#